data_746460ccba5a2912f29beb49bad76bd1
#
_entry.id   746460ccba5a2912f29beb49bad76bd1
#
_cell.length_a   1.000
_cell.length_b   1.000
_cell.length_c   1.000
_cell.angle_alpha   90.00
_cell.angle_beta   90.00
_cell.angle_gamma   90.00
#
_symmetry.space_group_name_H-M   'P 1'
#
loop_
_entity.id
_entity.type
_entity.pdbx_description
1 polymer ?
#
loop_
_entity_poly.entity_id
_entity_poly.type
_entity_poly.pdbx_seq_one_letter_code
_entity_poly.pdbx_strand_id
1 'polypeptide(L)'
;MTTSQLECFISLAGTLNYMKTAEQLGLTQPAVSKQIQSLETELNCKLFNRTTRSVTLTKAGTAFLSDANTIIDTFYHSKERISNYQERELHSLRIGYMDPHTIYLISQILKPLLLSRPNVIPEFTQDQTDANLSRLVNSQLDLIIGIKDAKFKDSSIHFTKLYDEELYCVMHKDNILAKKMKTQNKMTVTTNDLWQYRQIISVPPYLIRNLFSKRRYIVPVNEEVDNAICTNANEAYGLLLANFGYALLAGYEILDHKDLVTFKWEESPHAPFGIYSKASVLKDKSSIESSFIQNAKEISVIQG
;
A
#
# COMPACT_ATOMS: atom_id res chain seq x y z
N MET A 1 21.72 -10.49 20.69
CA MET A 1 20.57 -10.82 19.85
C MET A 1 21.07 -11.35 18.50
N THR A 2 20.58 -12.54 18.06
CA THR A 2 21.00 -13.19 16.81
C THR A 2 19.80 -13.34 15.86
N THR A 3 20.06 -13.50 14.56
CA THR A 3 19.01 -13.74 13.56
C THR A 3 18.20 -15.01 13.90
N SER A 4 18.86 -16.08 14.34
CA SER A 4 18.17 -17.33 14.73
C SER A 4 17.24 -17.13 15.94
N GLN A 5 17.56 -16.26 16.88
CA GLN A 5 16.67 -15.91 17.99
C GLN A 5 15.45 -15.14 17.50
N LEU A 6 15.62 -14.20 16.58
CA LEU A 6 14.53 -13.43 15.98
C LEU A 6 13.62 -14.30 15.13
N GLU A 7 14.18 -15.19 14.30
CA GLU A 7 13.41 -16.15 13.50
C GLU A 7 12.56 -17.08 14.39
N CYS A 8 13.15 -17.61 15.47
CA CYS A 8 12.41 -18.41 16.44
C CYS A 8 11.28 -17.61 17.09
N PHE A 9 11.54 -16.35 17.43
CA PHE A 9 10.52 -15.47 18.03
C PHE A 9 9.36 -15.20 17.08
N ILE A 10 9.66 -14.77 15.84
CA ILE A 10 8.65 -14.46 14.81
C ILE A 10 7.81 -15.69 14.47
N SER A 11 8.45 -16.85 14.23
CA SER A 11 7.75 -18.10 13.93
C SER A 11 6.88 -18.55 15.11
N LEU A 12 7.37 -18.43 16.36
CA LEU A 12 6.59 -18.79 17.54
C LEU A 12 5.42 -17.81 17.77
N ALA A 13 5.60 -16.53 17.44
CA ALA A 13 4.52 -15.54 17.51
C ALA A 13 3.37 -15.88 16.54
N GLY A 14 3.69 -16.43 15.37
CA GLY A 14 2.69 -16.86 14.38
C GLY A 14 2.02 -18.20 14.73
N THR A 15 2.78 -19.18 15.23
CA THR A 15 2.27 -20.53 15.50
C THR A 15 1.65 -20.68 16.89
N LEU A 16 2.11 -19.91 17.87
CA LEU A 16 1.82 -20.02 19.30
C LEU A 16 2.03 -21.45 19.84
N ASN A 17 2.91 -22.22 19.19
CA ASN A 17 3.18 -23.62 19.49
C ASN A 17 4.64 -23.98 19.25
N TYR A 18 5.38 -24.32 20.31
CA TYR A 18 6.81 -24.65 20.23
C TYR A 18 7.14 -25.83 19.32
N MET A 19 6.25 -26.87 19.27
CA MET A 19 6.48 -28.04 18.42
C MET A 19 6.32 -27.68 16.93
N LYS A 20 5.24 -26.97 16.57
CA LYS A 20 5.02 -26.49 15.20
C LYS A 20 6.12 -25.52 14.76
N THR A 21 6.58 -24.64 15.64
CA THR A 21 7.71 -23.74 15.36
C THR A 21 8.99 -24.53 15.08
N ALA A 22 9.25 -25.57 15.88
CA ALA A 22 10.42 -26.43 15.70
C ALA A 22 10.36 -27.15 14.34
N GLU A 23 9.21 -27.69 13.96
CA GLU A 23 9.00 -28.31 12.64
C GLU A 23 9.23 -27.33 11.49
N GLN A 24 8.65 -26.11 11.57
CA GLN A 24 8.81 -25.07 10.54
C GLN A 24 10.26 -24.64 10.34
N LEU A 25 11.04 -24.56 11.43
CA LEU A 25 12.41 -24.09 11.39
C LEU A 25 13.45 -25.21 11.25
N GLY A 26 13.02 -26.48 11.17
CA GLY A 26 13.93 -27.62 11.14
C GLY A 26 14.77 -27.78 12.42
N LEU A 27 14.22 -27.38 13.57
CA LEU A 27 14.87 -27.42 14.87
C LEU A 27 14.19 -28.42 15.80
N THR A 28 14.80 -28.67 16.95
CA THR A 28 14.14 -29.41 18.06
C THR A 28 13.38 -28.42 18.95
N GLN A 29 12.30 -28.86 19.58
CA GLN A 29 11.53 -28.03 20.50
C GLN A 29 12.37 -27.45 21.67
N PRO A 30 13.32 -28.23 22.30
CA PRO A 30 14.23 -27.65 23.28
C PRO A 30 15.14 -26.54 22.72
N ALA A 31 15.56 -26.68 21.45
CA ALA A 31 16.38 -25.65 20.80
C ALA A 31 15.60 -24.33 20.62
N VAL A 32 14.35 -24.40 20.12
CA VAL A 32 13.48 -23.23 20.02
C VAL A 32 13.26 -22.59 21.41
N SER A 33 12.98 -23.42 22.43
CA SER A 33 12.79 -22.92 23.81
C SER A 33 14.03 -22.19 24.34
N LYS A 34 15.22 -22.71 24.06
CA LYS A 34 16.50 -22.12 24.46
C LYS A 34 16.72 -20.78 23.74
N GLN A 35 16.45 -20.70 22.44
CA GLN A 35 16.56 -19.45 21.66
C GLN A 35 15.65 -18.35 22.23
N ILE A 36 14.39 -18.67 22.49
CA ILE A 36 13.44 -17.72 23.07
C ILE A 36 13.87 -17.28 24.47
N GLN A 37 14.30 -18.21 25.34
CA GLN A 37 14.76 -17.88 26.69
C GLN A 37 16.01 -16.98 26.66
N SER A 38 16.96 -17.25 25.76
CA SER A 38 18.14 -16.43 25.58
C SER A 38 17.79 -15.02 25.11
N LEU A 39 16.84 -14.88 24.16
CA LEU A 39 16.34 -13.59 23.71
C LEU A 39 15.65 -12.81 24.84
N GLU A 40 14.74 -13.44 25.57
CA GLU A 40 14.06 -12.85 26.72
C GLU A 40 15.04 -12.40 27.82
N THR A 41 16.12 -13.18 28.04
CA THR A 41 17.16 -12.84 29.01
C THR A 41 17.96 -11.61 28.56
N GLU A 42 18.34 -11.56 27.30
CA GLU A 42 19.09 -10.44 26.72
C GLU A 42 18.28 -9.14 26.74
N LEU A 43 16.99 -9.23 26.43
CA LEU A 43 16.05 -8.09 26.45
C LEU A 43 15.58 -7.74 27.87
N ASN A 44 15.95 -8.57 28.86
CA ASN A 44 15.46 -8.46 30.24
C ASN A 44 13.92 -8.33 30.33
N CYS A 45 13.21 -9.01 29.45
CA CYS A 45 11.78 -8.92 29.33
C CYS A 45 11.15 -10.25 28.83
N LYS A 46 10.00 -10.63 29.37
CA LYS A 46 9.24 -11.75 28.87
C LYS A 46 8.44 -11.36 27.63
N LEU A 47 8.65 -12.11 26.54
CA LEU A 47 7.95 -11.91 25.26
C LEU A 47 6.73 -12.83 25.13
N PHE A 48 6.74 -13.98 25.82
CA PHE A 48 5.64 -14.93 25.85
C PHE A 48 5.18 -15.23 27.27
N ASN A 49 3.85 -15.30 27.43
CA ASN A 49 3.20 -15.94 28.57
C ASN A 49 3.10 -17.45 28.27
N ARG A 50 3.57 -18.30 29.19
CA ARG A 50 3.59 -19.75 29.03
C ARG A 50 2.78 -20.36 30.17
N THR A 51 1.79 -21.15 29.81
CA THR A 51 1.09 -22.06 30.74
C THR A 51 1.28 -23.49 30.25
N THR A 52 0.86 -24.47 31.03
CA THR A 52 0.88 -25.88 30.64
C THR A 52 -0.03 -26.19 29.43
N ARG A 53 -0.93 -25.25 29.06
CA ARG A 53 -1.94 -25.46 28.02
C ARG A 53 -1.88 -24.44 26.87
N SER A 54 -1.18 -23.32 27.03
CA SER A 54 -1.19 -22.25 26.04
C SER A 54 0.08 -21.40 26.04
N VAL A 55 0.41 -20.86 24.88
CA VAL A 55 1.45 -19.85 24.66
C VAL A 55 0.78 -18.63 24.05
N THR A 56 1.03 -17.44 24.58
CA THR A 56 0.50 -16.18 24.05
C THR A 56 1.58 -15.09 24.14
N LEU A 57 1.52 -14.08 23.28
CA LEU A 57 2.42 -12.93 23.39
C LEU A 57 2.08 -12.10 24.64
N THR A 58 3.11 -11.52 25.25
CA THR A 58 2.95 -10.44 26.22
C THR A 58 2.73 -9.11 25.46
N LYS A 59 2.38 -8.03 26.18
CA LYS A 59 2.35 -6.69 25.59
C LYS A 59 3.70 -6.31 24.98
N ALA A 60 4.79 -6.64 25.66
CA ALA A 60 6.14 -6.42 25.15
C ALA A 60 6.43 -7.27 23.91
N GLY A 61 6.02 -8.56 23.90
CA GLY A 61 6.13 -9.43 22.73
C GLY A 61 5.36 -8.90 21.52
N THR A 62 4.16 -8.39 21.73
CA THR A 62 3.36 -7.77 20.66
C THR A 62 4.05 -6.51 20.09
N ALA A 63 4.58 -5.65 20.95
CA ALA A 63 5.32 -4.46 20.50
C ALA A 63 6.61 -4.85 19.76
N PHE A 64 7.38 -5.79 20.29
CA PHE A 64 8.64 -6.23 19.73
C PHE A 64 8.49 -6.99 18.40
N LEU A 65 7.31 -7.55 18.09
CA LEU A 65 7.09 -8.31 16.86
C LEU A 65 7.32 -7.47 15.59
N SER A 66 6.89 -6.22 15.59
CA SER A 66 7.12 -5.28 14.48
C SER A 66 8.61 -5.00 14.30
N ASP A 67 9.32 -4.75 15.40
CA ASP A 67 10.76 -4.46 15.38
C ASP A 67 11.57 -5.69 14.95
N ALA A 68 11.21 -6.89 15.43
CA ALA A 68 11.85 -8.14 15.07
C ALA A 68 11.74 -8.44 13.57
N ASN A 69 10.55 -8.25 12.98
CA ASN A 69 10.37 -8.39 11.53
C ASN A 69 11.25 -7.38 10.78
N THR A 70 11.25 -6.12 11.17
CA THR A 70 12.08 -5.08 10.56
C THR A 70 13.56 -5.42 10.56
N ILE A 71 14.08 -5.94 11.69
CA ILE A 71 15.49 -6.32 11.81
C ILE A 71 15.83 -7.51 10.92
N ILE A 72 14.99 -8.53 10.89
CA ILE A 72 15.19 -9.73 10.05
C ILE A 72 15.12 -9.36 8.57
N ASP A 73 14.14 -8.59 8.14
CA ASP A 73 14.03 -8.12 6.76
C ASP A 73 15.27 -7.31 6.35
N THR A 74 15.70 -6.38 7.19
CA THR A 74 16.92 -5.59 6.95
C THR A 74 18.16 -6.47 6.82
N PHE A 75 18.29 -7.49 7.65
CA PHE A 75 19.41 -8.44 7.60
C PHE A 75 19.43 -9.22 6.28
N TYR A 76 18.30 -9.81 5.87
CA TYR A 76 18.23 -10.60 4.65
C TYR A 76 18.42 -9.74 3.40
N HIS A 77 17.80 -8.58 3.34
CA HIS A 77 18.03 -7.62 2.24
C HIS A 77 19.50 -7.16 2.15
N SER A 78 20.16 -6.99 3.28
CA SER A 78 21.59 -6.65 3.28
C SER A 78 22.45 -7.79 2.75
N LYS A 79 22.14 -9.03 3.15
CA LYS A 79 22.82 -10.25 2.69
C LYS A 79 22.63 -10.45 1.19
N GLU A 80 21.42 -10.26 0.70
CA GLU A 80 21.08 -10.37 -0.73
C GLU A 80 21.80 -9.31 -1.55
N ARG A 81 21.82 -8.05 -1.11
CA ARG A 81 22.60 -6.99 -1.77
C ARG A 81 24.07 -7.36 -1.91
N ILE A 82 24.68 -7.91 -0.86
CA ILE A 82 26.10 -8.32 -0.91
C ILE A 82 26.30 -9.51 -1.84
N SER A 83 25.41 -10.49 -1.85
CA SER A 83 25.45 -11.65 -2.77
C SER A 83 25.34 -11.21 -4.23
N ASN A 84 24.42 -10.28 -4.51
CA ASN A 84 24.21 -9.75 -5.85
C ASN A 84 25.41 -8.95 -6.39
N TYR A 85 26.23 -8.36 -5.51
CA TYR A 85 27.52 -7.75 -5.89
C TYR A 85 28.57 -8.78 -6.32
N GLN A 86 28.43 -10.05 -5.93
CA GLN A 86 29.46 -11.08 -6.18
C GLN A 86 29.17 -12.00 -7.39
N GLU A 87 27.90 -12.24 -7.75
CA GLU A 87 27.61 -13.31 -8.72
C GLU A 87 26.77 -12.90 -9.95
N ARG A 88 25.94 -11.87 -9.85
CA ARG A 88 25.15 -11.38 -10.97
C ARG A 88 24.81 -9.91 -10.74
N GLU A 89 25.20 -8.98 -11.44
CA GLU A 89 24.81 -7.54 -11.33
C GLU A 89 23.30 -7.28 -11.25
N LEU A 90 22.57 -8.08 -10.42
CA LEU A 90 21.13 -7.92 -10.20
C LEU A 90 20.92 -6.77 -9.22
N HIS A 91 19.99 -5.89 -9.54
CA HIS A 91 19.64 -4.75 -8.73
C HIS A 91 18.17 -4.83 -8.32
N SER A 92 17.90 -4.97 -7.03
CA SER A 92 16.54 -4.89 -6.49
C SER A 92 16.05 -3.45 -6.52
N LEU A 93 14.84 -3.23 -7.02
CA LEU A 93 14.11 -1.95 -6.96
C LEU A 93 12.84 -2.14 -6.12
N ARG A 94 12.87 -1.64 -4.87
CA ARG A 94 11.81 -1.81 -3.89
C ARG A 94 10.83 -0.65 -3.95
N ILE A 95 9.59 -0.96 -4.34
CA ILE A 95 8.55 0.03 -4.60
C ILE A 95 7.42 -0.16 -3.60
N GLY A 96 7.17 0.88 -2.79
CA GLY A 96 6.01 0.97 -1.91
C GLY A 96 4.81 1.59 -2.63
N TYR A 97 3.62 1.10 -2.33
CA TYR A 97 2.36 1.68 -2.79
C TYR A 97 1.25 1.38 -1.77
N MET A 98 0.16 2.15 -1.80
CA MET A 98 -0.96 1.95 -0.88
C MET A 98 -2.14 1.25 -1.58
N ASP A 99 -2.59 1.78 -2.70
CA ASP A 99 -3.74 1.26 -3.41
C ASP A 99 -3.36 0.16 -4.41
N PRO A 100 -4.05 -1.00 -4.42
CA PRO A 100 -3.76 -2.11 -5.34
C PRO A 100 -3.77 -1.72 -6.83
N HIS A 101 -4.63 -0.76 -7.23
CA HIS A 101 -4.74 -0.34 -8.63
C HIS A 101 -3.54 0.46 -9.12
N THR A 102 -2.76 1.06 -8.20
CA THR A 102 -1.50 1.73 -8.53
C THR A 102 -0.52 0.79 -9.25
N ILE A 103 -0.65 -0.53 -9.08
CA ILE A 103 0.21 -1.52 -9.74
C ILE A 103 0.13 -1.44 -11.28
N TYR A 104 -1.02 -1.05 -11.85
CA TYR A 104 -1.18 -0.89 -13.29
C TYR A 104 -0.34 0.28 -13.82
N LEU A 105 -0.33 1.41 -13.11
CA LEU A 105 0.53 2.54 -13.43
C LEU A 105 2.01 2.17 -13.25
N ILE A 106 2.35 1.51 -12.14
CA ILE A 106 3.72 1.03 -11.89
C ILE A 106 4.18 0.11 -13.02
N SER A 107 3.32 -0.78 -13.52
CA SER A 107 3.69 -1.68 -14.61
C SER A 107 4.02 -0.95 -15.91
N GLN A 108 3.31 0.13 -16.22
CA GLN A 108 3.61 0.98 -17.39
C GLN A 108 4.98 1.68 -17.24
N ILE A 109 5.30 2.16 -16.04
CA ILE A 109 6.59 2.80 -15.73
C ILE A 109 7.74 1.80 -15.77
N LEU A 110 7.52 0.58 -15.27
CA LEU A 110 8.53 -0.47 -15.23
C LEU A 110 8.85 -1.03 -16.61
N LYS A 111 7.89 -1.12 -17.52
CA LYS A 111 8.09 -1.73 -18.84
C LYS A 111 9.29 -1.16 -19.60
N PRO A 112 9.44 0.15 -19.83
CA PRO A 112 10.64 0.70 -20.48
C PRO A 112 11.90 0.54 -19.61
N LEU A 113 11.80 0.59 -18.28
CA LEU A 113 12.93 0.39 -17.39
C LEU A 113 13.51 -1.02 -17.53
N LEU A 114 12.67 -2.05 -17.48
CA LEU A 114 13.11 -3.45 -17.56
C LEU A 114 13.64 -3.81 -18.96
N LEU A 115 13.15 -3.15 -20.01
CA LEU A 115 13.71 -3.29 -21.35
C LEU A 115 15.13 -2.73 -21.46
N SER A 116 15.41 -1.60 -20.80
CA SER A 116 16.72 -0.94 -20.81
C SER A 116 17.68 -1.52 -19.77
N ARG A 117 17.17 -2.09 -18.69
CA ARG A 117 17.93 -2.64 -17.55
C ARG A 117 17.35 -4.00 -17.13
N PRO A 118 17.63 -5.08 -17.89
CA PRO A 118 17.04 -6.40 -17.64
C PRO A 118 17.54 -7.07 -16.34
N ASN A 119 18.57 -6.53 -15.73
CA ASN A 119 19.10 -6.95 -14.44
C ASN A 119 18.40 -6.32 -13.22
N VAL A 120 17.38 -5.48 -13.44
CA VAL A 120 16.55 -4.93 -12.33
C VAL A 120 15.47 -5.91 -11.96
N ILE A 121 15.36 -6.20 -10.67
CA ILE A 121 14.27 -7.02 -10.09
C ILE A 121 13.38 -6.10 -9.26
N PRO A 122 12.14 -5.82 -9.70
CA PRO A 122 11.20 -5.04 -8.91
C PRO A 122 10.63 -5.86 -7.75
N GLU A 123 10.61 -5.27 -6.56
CA GLU A 123 9.97 -5.79 -5.37
C GLU A 123 8.86 -4.85 -4.93
N PHE A 124 7.73 -5.40 -4.51
CA PHE A 124 6.54 -4.62 -4.20
C PHE A 124 6.15 -4.73 -2.73
N THR A 125 5.89 -3.60 -2.10
CA THR A 125 5.35 -3.55 -0.73
C THR A 125 4.06 -2.74 -0.73
N GLN A 126 2.95 -3.42 -0.47
CA GLN A 126 1.66 -2.76 -0.27
C GLN A 126 1.45 -2.49 1.21
N ASP A 127 1.39 -1.21 1.60
CA ASP A 127 1.10 -0.79 2.97
C ASP A 127 0.59 0.66 3.00
N GLN A 128 0.20 1.14 4.18
CA GLN A 128 -0.22 2.52 4.39
C GLN A 128 0.93 3.50 4.14
N THR A 129 0.59 4.72 3.77
CA THR A 129 1.57 5.75 3.38
C THR A 129 2.59 6.02 4.48
N ASP A 130 2.18 6.12 5.76
CA ASP A 130 3.06 6.37 6.90
C ASP A 130 4.03 5.21 7.16
N ALA A 131 3.57 3.96 7.05
CA ALA A 131 4.41 2.78 7.15
C ALA A 131 5.43 2.72 6.00
N ASN A 132 4.99 2.97 4.77
CA ASN A 132 5.88 3.02 3.61
C ASN A 132 6.90 4.18 3.72
N LEU A 133 6.49 5.37 4.17
CA LEU A 133 7.40 6.49 4.39
C LEU A 133 8.46 6.16 5.45
N SER A 134 8.09 5.50 6.54
CA SER A 134 9.05 5.01 7.53
C SER A 134 10.06 4.03 6.93
N ARG A 135 9.61 3.11 6.07
CA ARG A 135 10.50 2.17 5.36
C ARG A 135 11.43 2.89 4.38
N LEU A 136 10.95 3.91 3.67
CA LEU A 136 11.78 4.70 2.75
C LEU A 136 12.88 5.46 3.49
N VAL A 137 12.55 6.10 4.62
CA VAL A 137 13.54 6.77 5.50
C VAL A 137 14.60 5.76 5.95
N ASN A 138 14.20 4.57 6.37
CA ASN A 138 15.08 3.50 6.84
C ASN A 138 15.76 2.68 5.71
N SER A 139 15.66 3.10 4.44
CA SER A 139 16.25 2.40 3.28
C SER A 139 15.74 0.98 3.04
N GLN A 140 14.56 0.66 3.54
CA GLN A 140 13.86 -0.60 3.27
C GLN A 140 13.04 -0.54 1.97
N LEU A 141 12.70 0.68 1.51
CA LEU A 141 12.15 0.98 0.20
C LEU A 141 13.06 1.96 -0.53
N ASP A 142 13.00 1.94 -1.85
CA ASP A 142 13.74 2.86 -2.72
C ASP A 142 12.82 3.97 -3.25
N LEU A 143 11.57 3.62 -3.54
CA LEU A 143 10.55 4.52 -4.05
C LEU A 143 9.19 4.23 -3.40
N ILE A 144 8.35 5.25 -3.31
CA ILE A 144 6.92 5.09 -2.99
C ILE A 144 6.13 5.88 -4.04
N ILE A 145 5.07 5.27 -4.57
CA ILE A 145 4.15 5.94 -5.49
C ILE A 145 2.78 6.11 -4.84
N GLY A 146 2.22 7.31 -4.92
CA GLY A 146 0.92 7.63 -4.33
C GLY A 146 0.67 9.12 -4.11
N ILE A 147 -0.39 9.41 -3.36
CA ILE A 147 -0.79 10.77 -2.99
C ILE A 147 0.20 11.37 -1.99
N LYS A 148 0.49 12.67 -2.15
CA LYS A 148 1.35 13.42 -1.23
C LYS A 148 0.71 13.53 0.15
N ASP A 149 1.40 13.05 1.18
CA ASP A 149 1.04 13.36 2.55
C ASP A 149 1.54 14.76 2.93
N ALA A 150 0.60 15.68 3.14
CA ALA A 150 0.91 17.07 3.51
C ALA A 150 1.52 17.22 4.92
N LYS A 151 1.38 16.21 5.78
CA LYS A 151 1.90 16.21 7.15
C LYS A 151 3.32 15.68 7.26
N PHE A 152 3.74 14.86 6.29
CA PHE A 152 5.08 14.28 6.28
C PHE A 152 6.14 15.35 5.98
N LYS A 153 7.12 15.45 6.88
CA LYS A 153 8.23 16.40 6.78
C LYS A 153 9.52 15.69 7.14
N ASP A 154 10.30 15.34 6.14
CA ASP A 154 11.65 14.82 6.28
C ASP A 154 12.52 15.36 5.14
N SER A 155 13.61 16.04 5.49
CA SER A 155 14.49 16.68 4.50
C SER A 155 15.31 15.69 3.67
N SER A 156 15.42 14.43 4.11
CA SER A 156 16.11 13.36 3.38
C SER A 156 15.24 12.78 2.26
N ILE A 157 13.93 13.03 2.30
CA ILE A 157 12.95 12.51 1.35
C ILE A 157 12.44 13.64 0.44
N HIS A 158 12.41 13.36 -0.84
CA HIS A 158 11.84 14.26 -1.85
C HIS A 158 10.57 13.67 -2.46
N PHE A 159 9.60 14.53 -2.73
CA PHE A 159 8.38 14.18 -3.45
C PHE A 159 8.41 14.78 -4.86
N THR A 160 8.46 13.94 -5.87
CA THR A 160 8.32 14.34 -7.28
C THR A 160 6.87 14.24 -7.69
N LYS A 161 6.21 15.38 -7.86
CA LYS A 161 4.83 15.43 -8.36
C LYS A 161 4.79 14.98 -9.82
N LEU A 162 3.84 14.12 -10.17
CA LEU A 162 3.54 13.70 -11.54
C LEU A 162 2.34 14.48 -12.09
N TYR A 163 1.22 14.48 -11.38
CA TYR A 163 0.00 15.20 -11.73
C TYR A 163 -0.85 15.51 -10.49
N ASP A 164 -1.95 16.24 -10.67
CA ASP A 164 -2.98 16.35 -9.63
C ASP A 164 -4.03 15.27 -9.87
N GLU A 165 -4.22 14.41 -8.89
CA GLU A 165 -5.23 13.37 -8.91
C GLU A 165 -6.60 13.96 -8.62
N GLU A 166 -7.60 13.51 -9.36
CA GLU A 166 -9.01 13.88 -9.23
C GLU A 166 -9.86 12.61 -8.96
N LEU A 167 -11.05 12.81 -8.41
CA LEU A 167 -12.05 11.76 -8.28
C LEU A 167 -13.03 11.82 -9.45
N TYR A 168 -13.40 10.66 -9.93
CA TYR A 168 -14.36 10.46 -11.00
C TYR A 168 -15.55 9.65 -10.50
N CYS A 169 -16.73 9.96 -11.01
CA CYS A 169 -17.92 9.21 -10.72
C CYS A 169 -18.03 8.01 -11.67
N VAL A 170 -17.98 6.80 -11.11
CA VAL A 170 -18.10 5.54 -11.83
C VAL A 170 -19.41 4.88 -11.47
N MET A 171 -20.15 4.36 -12.46
CA MET A 171 -21.40 3.64 -12.26
C MET A 171 -21.66 2.65 -13.40
N HIS A 172 -22.60 1.73 -13.18
CA HIS A 172 -23.04 0.84 -14.24
C HIS A 172 -23.74 1.62 -15.37
N LYS A 173 -23.51 1.25 -16.63
CA LYS A 173 -24.10 1.92 -17.80
C LYS A 173 -25.64 1.94 -17.77
N ASP A 174 -26.25 0.93 -17.11
CA ASP A 174 -27.71 0.82 -16.95
C ASP A 174 -28.24 1.52 -15.71
N ASN A 175 -27.38 2.18 -14.92
CA ASN A 175 -27.81 3.01 -13.80
C ASN A 175 -28.75 4.12 -14.27
N ILE A 176 -29.78 4.43 -13.48
CA ILE A 176 -30.76 5.48 -13.81
C ILE A 176 -30.06 6.82 -14.05
N LEU A 177 -29.06 7.16 -13.21
CA LEU A 177 -28.28 8.38 -13.37
C LEU A 177 -27.46 8.36 -14.67
N ALA A 178 -26.79 7.25 -14.99
CA ALA A 178 -26.03 7.13 -16.24
C ALA A 178 -26.92 7.35 -17.48
N LYS A 179 -28.10 6.77 -17.49
CA LYS A 179 -29.10 6.95 -18.57
C LYS A 179 -29.56 8.42 -18.67
N LYS A 180 -29.81 9.07 -17.51
CA LYS A 180 -30.15 10.49 -17.45
C LYS A 180 -29.03 11.38 -18.02
N MET A 181 -27.77 11.16 -17.60
CA MET A 181 -26.63 11.93 -18.11
C MET A 181 -26.45 11.72 -19.62
N LYS A 182 -26.59 10.49 -20.10
CA LYS A 182 -26.51 10.19 -21.53
C LYS A 182 -27.62 10.90 -22.33
N THR A 183 -28.87 10.91 -21.83
CA THR A 183 -29.99 11.62 -22.49
C THR A 183 -29.73 13.12 -22.54
N GLN A 184 -29.07 13.68 -21.52
CA GLN A 184 -28.72 15.11 -21.47
C GLN A 184 -27.42 15.45 -22.20
N ASN A 185 -26.74 14.46 -22.79
CA ASN A 185 -25.42 14.59 -23.42
C ASN A 185 -24.37 15.22 -22.49
N LYS A 186 -24.44 14.91 -21.17
CA LYS A 186 -23.50 15.38 -20.15
C LYS A 186 -22.36 14.40 -19.97
N MET A 187 -21.13 14.93 -19.90
CA MET A 187 -19.92 14.16 -19.60
C MET A 187 -19.41 14.41 -18.16
N THR A 188 -20.06 15.31 -17.45
CA THR A 188 -19.73 15.66 -16.06
C THR A 188 -20.93 15.47 -15.16
N VAL A 189 -20.67 15.29 -13.86
CA VAL A 189 -21.70 15.22 -12.81
C VAL A 189 -21.34 16.18 -11.69
N THR A 190 -22.37 16.78 -11.07
CA THR A 190 -22.24 17.60 -9.88
C THR A 190 -22.67 16.80 -8.64
N THR A 191 -22.29 17.29 -7.45
CA THR A 191 -22.78 16.74 -6.18
C THR A 191 -24.32 16.70 -6.13
N ASN A 192 -24.98 17.74 -6.67
CA ASN A 192 -26.44 17.77 -6.75
C ASN A 192 -27.03 16.67 -7.65
N ASP A 193 -26.36 16.35 -8.76
CA ASP A 193 -26.78 15.25 -9.62
C ASP A 193 -26.71 13.89 -8.89
N LEU A 194 -25.73 13.74 -7.98
CA LEU A 194 -25.45 12.50 -7.24
C LEU A 194 -26.31 12.33 -5.99
N TRP A 195 -26.76 13.41 -5.36
CA TRP A 195 -27.26 13.46 -3.99
C TRP A 195 -28.37 12.48 -3.65
N GLN A 196 -29.26 12.18 -4.58
CA GLN A 196 -30.41 11.30 -4.35
C GLN A 196 -30.14 9.82 -4.69
N TYR A 197 -28.94 9.48 -5.14
CA TYR A 197 -28.60 8.13 -5.56
C TYR A 197 -27.71 7.44 -4.54
N ARG A 198 -27.79 6.10 -4.48
CA ARG A 198 -26.95 5.27 -3.59
C ARG A 198 -25.47 5.44 -3.94
N GLN A 199 -24.69 5.74 -2.93
CA GLN A 199 -23.25 5.84 -3.05
C GLN A 199 -22.58 4.57 -2.53
N ILE A 200 -21.54 4.15 -3.23
CA ILE A 200 -20.58 3.13 -2.79
C ILE A 200 -19.36 3.89 -2.30
N ILE A 201 -19.14 3.87 -0.99
CA ILE A 201 -18.08 4.63 -0.32
C ILE A 201 -16.89 3.70 -0.15
N SER A 202 -15.84 3.90 -0.98
CA SER A 202 -14.59 3.15 -0.84
C SER A 202 -13.65 3.89 0.11
N VAL A 203 -13.35 3.28 1.26
CA VAL A 203 -12.44 3.86 2.26
C VAL A 203 -11.60 2.76 2.91
N PRO A 204 -10.30 2.99 3.10
CA PRO A 204 -9.46 2.07 3.84
C PRO A 204 -9.99 1.81 5.25
N PRO A 205 -9.84 0.58 5.80
CA PRO A 205 -10.42 0.19 7.10
C PRO A 205 -10.04 1.11 8.27
N TYR A 206 -8.83 1.67 8.26
CA TYR A 206 -8.36 2.57 9.31
C TYR A 206 -9.05 3.95 9.31
N LEU A 207 -9.62 4.36 8.17
CA LEU A 207 -10.38 5.61 8.05
C LEU A 207 -11.84 5.43 8.44
N ILE A 208 -12.38 4.20 8.40
CA ILE A 208 -13.79 3.92 8.73
C ILE A 208 -14.16 4.48 10.12
N ARG A 209 -13.33 4.22 11.15
CA ARG A 209 -13.54 4.78 12.50
C ARG A 209 -13.57 6.31 12.52
N ASN A 210 -12.74 6.96 11.72
CA ASN A 210 -12.65 8.41 11.66
C ASN A 210 -13.81 9.04 10.90
N LEU A 211 -14.37 8.35 9.91
CA LEU A 211 -15.55 8.79 9.16
C LEU A 211 -16.76 8.94 10.09
N PHE A 212 -17.06 7.91 10.87
CA PHE A 212 -18.21 7.91 11.78
C PHE A 212 -18.04 8.85 12.98
N SER A 213 -16.79 9.05 13.49
CA SER A 213 -16.57 9.86 14.70
C SER A 213 -16.49 11.37 14.45
N LYS A 214 -16.09 11.81 13.22
CA LYS A 214 -15.79 13.22 12.95
C LYS A 214 -16.63 13.85 11.83
N ARG A 215 -17.55 13.13 11.20
CA ARG A 215 -18.36 13.58 10.04
C ARG A 215 -17.54 14.30 8.96
N ARG A 216 -16.28 13.93 8.78
CA ARG A 216 -15.38 14.50 7.78
C ARG A 216 -15.18 13.50 6.64
N TYR A 217 -16.18 13.38 5.80
CA TYR A 217 -16.01 12.71 4.52
C TYR A 217 -15.15 13.57 3.59
N ILE A 218 -14.23 12.94 2.87
CA ILE A 218 -13.49 13.60 1.78
C ILE A 218 -14.47 13.90 0.64
N VAL A 219 -15.52 13.08 0.53
CA VAL A 219 -16.60 13.20 -0.45
C VAL A 219 -17.93 13.43 0.27
N PRO A 220 -18.86 14.20 -0.31
CA PRO A 220 -20.19 14.39 0.27
C PRO A 220 -20.95 13.06 0.30
N VAL A 221 -21.60 12.78 1.42
CA VAL A 221 -22.42 11.58 1.62
C VAL A 221 -23.82 12.01 2.09
N ASN A 222 -24.83 11.53 1.43
CA ASN A 222 -26.21 11.68 1.86
C ASN A 222 -26.56 10.53 2.81
N GLU A 223 -26.70 10.84 4.11
CA GLU A 223 -27.06 9.86 5.15
C GLU A 223 -28.53 9.40 5.08
N GLU A 224 -29.38 10.04 4.28
CA GLU A 224 -30.78 9.65 4.07
C GLU A 224 -30.94 8.54 3.01
N VAL A 225 -29.85 8.20 2.32
CA VAL A 225 -29.81 7.15 1.30
C VAL A 225 -29.04 5.94 1.83
N ASP A 226 -29.54 4.73 1.52
CA ASP A 226 -28.86 3.47 1.85
C ASP A 226 -27.54 3.31 1.07
N ASN A 227 -26.46 3.76 1.64
CA ASN A 227 -25.12 3.69 1.06
C ASN A 227 -24.42 2.37 1.43
N ALA A 228 -23.50 1.92 0.58
CA ALA A 228 -22.60 0.81 0.91
C ALA A 228 -21.21 1.32 1.28
N ILE A 229 -20.53 0.65 2.21
CA ILE A 229 -19.15 0.95 2.59
C ILE A 229 -18.29 -0.24 2.18
N CYS A 230 -17.23 0.04 1.43
CA CYS A 230 -16.24 -0.91 0.97
C CYS A 230 -14.87 -0.54 1.54
N THR A 231 -14.00 -1.53 1.67
CA THR A 231 -12.64 -1.34 2.22
C THR A 231 -11.60 -1.02 1.14
N ASN A 232 -11.95 -1.28 -0.11
CA ASN A 232 -11.07 -1.07 -1.28
C ASN A 232 -11.90 -0.93 -2.56
N ALA A 233 -11.25 -0.49 -3.63
CA ALA A 233 -11.90 -0.29 -4.93
C ALA A 233 -12.39 -1.60 -5.56
N ASN A 234 -11.76 -2.77 -5.32
CA ASN A 234 -12.22 -4.04 -5.87
C ASN A 234 -13.61 -4.42 -5.36
N GLU A 235 -13.88 -4.21 -4.07
CA GLU A 235 -15.22 -4.42 -3.49
C GLU A 235 -16.22 -3.43 -4.08
N ALA A 236 -15.82 -2.17 -4.28
CA ALA A 236 -16.66 -1.17 -4.93
C ALA A 236 -17.01 -1.59 -6.37
N TYR A 237 -16.08 -2.14 -7.13
CA TYR A 237 -16.34 -2.66 -8.47
C TYR A 237 -17.37 -3.80 -8.47
N GLY A 238 -17.35 -4.69 -7.49
CA GLY A 238 -18.38 -5.73 -7.35
C GLY A 238 -19.79 -5.12 -7.25
N LEU A 239 -19.96 -4.08 -6.45
CA LEU A 239 -21.25 -3.38 -6.30
C LEU A 239 -21.61 -2.51 -7.51
N LEU A 240 -20.62 -1.88 -8.16
CA LEU A 240 -20.81 -1.13 -9.40
C LEU A 240 -21.34 -2.04 -10.51
N LEU A 241 -20.73 -3.21 -10.71
CA LEU A 241 -21.16 -4.21 -11.69
C LEU A 241 -22.54 -4.81 -11.36
N ALA A 242 -22.89 -4.90 -10.07
CA ALA A 242 -24.23 -5.27 -9.63
C ALA A 242 -25.26 -4.13 -9.77
N ASN A 243 -24.86 -2.96 -10.30
CA ASN A 243 -25.72 -1.78 -10.46
C ASN A 243 -26.33 -1.28 -9.14
N PHE A 244 -25.60 -1.41 -8.03
CA PHE A 244 -26.08 -0.97 -6.71
C PHE A 244 -26.18 0.56 -6.60
N GLY A 245 -25.22 1.28 -7.19
CA GLY A 245 -25.14 2.74 -7.08
C GLY A 245 -23.99 3.31 -7.91
N TYR A 246 -23.41 4.42 -7.42
CA TYR A 246 -22.21 5.03 -7.99
C TYR A 246 -21.08 5.05 -6.96
N ALA A 247 -19.83 5.11 -7.42
CA ALA A 247 -18.65 5.35 -6.58
C ALA A 247 -17.89 6.57 -7.08
N LEU A 248 -17.23 7.29 -6.15
CA LEU A 248 -16.22 8.29 -6.47
C LEU A 248 -14.85 7.65 -6.28
N LEU A 249 -14.16 7.38 -7.38
CA LEU A 249 -12.88 6.69 -7.43
C LEU A 249 -11.79 7.62 -7.98
N ALA A 250 -10.56 7.45 -7.51
CA ALA A 250 -9.41 8.16 -8.06
C ALA A 250 -9.13 7.70 -9.51
N GLY A 251 -8.55 8.58 -10.33
CA GLY A 251 -8.30 8.27 -11.73
C GLY A 251 -7.47 7.00 -11.94
N TYR A 252 -6.47 6.76 -11.10
CA TYR A 252 -5.64 5.54 -11.16
C TYR A 252 -6.38 4.25 -10.72
N GLU A 253 -7.53 4.39 -10.06
CA GLU A 253 -8.39 3.25 -9.67
C GLU A 253 -9.34 2.84 -10.79
N ILE A 254 -9.54 3.68 -11.83
CA ILE A 254 -10.54 3.44 -12.86
C ILE A 254 -10.11 2.30 -13.76
N LEU A 255 -10.98 1.29 -13.86
CA LEU A 255 -10.83 0.17 -14.79
C LEU A 255 -11.71 0.39 -16.01
N ASP A 256 -11.15 0.23 -17.20
CA ASP A 256 -11.94 0.18 -18.44
C ASP A 256 -12.76 -1.12 -18.47
N HIS A 257 -14.07 -0.98 -18.38
CA HIS A 257 -15.01 -2.11 -18.40
C HIS A 257 -16.25 -1.77 -19.20
N LYS A 258 -16.63 -2.64 -20.13
CA LYS A 258 -17.74 -2.45 -21.09
C LYS A 258 -19.10 -2.13 -20.46
N ASP A 259 -19.32 -2.48 -19.20
CA ASP A 259 -20.58 -2.29 -18.48
C ASP A 259 -20.54 -1.09 -17.52
N LEU A 260 -19.40 -0.42 -17.41
CA LEU A 260 -19.24 0.77 -16.57
C LEU A 260 -19.10 2.03 -17.44
N VAL A 261 -19.50 3.14 -16.87
CA VAL A 261 -19.30 4.48 -17.42
C VAL A 261 -18.72 5.40 -16.38
N THR A 262 -17.85 6.30 -16.83
CA THR A 262 -17.13 7.24 -15.98
C THR A 262 -17.51 8.66 -16.37
N PHE A 263 -17.78 9.49 -15.37
CA PHE A 263 -18.07 10.91 -15.52
C PHE A 263 -17.07 11.71 -14.68
N LYS A 264 -16.63 12.87 -15.18
CA LYS A 264 -15.86 13.80 -14.35
C LYS A 264 -16.77 14.38 -13.27
N TRP A 265 -16.31 14.35 -12.01
CA TRP A 265 -17.02 15.02 -10.92
C TRP A 265 -16.49 16.46 -10.79
N GLU A 266 -17.39 17.46 -10.96
CA GLU A 266 -17.00 18.88 -11.08
C GLU A 266 -16.40 19.44 -9.79
N GLU A 267 -16.86 19.00 -8.63
CA GLU A 267 -16.36 19.42 -7.32
C GLU A 267 -15.24 18.53 -6.76
N SER A 268 -14.62 17.74 -7.63
CA SER A 268 -13.53 16.86 -7.21
C SER A 268 -12.39 17.62 -6.52
N PRO A 269 -11.94 17.17 -5.34
CA PRO A 269 -10.72 17.70 -4.77
C PRO A 269 -9.52 17.30 -5.62
N HIS A 270 -8.50 18.15 -5.63
CA HIS A 270 -7.23 17.87 -6.28
C HIS A 270 -6.20 17.47 -5.24
N ALA A 271 -5.50 16.38 -5.46
CA ALA A 271 -4.43 15.91 -4.60
C ALA A 271 -3.15 15.63 -5.41
N PRO A 272 -1.98 16.16 -5.01
CA PRO A 272 -0.74 15.88 -5.72
C PRO A 272 -0.44 14.37 -5.67
N PHE A 273 -0.39 13.72 -6.82
CA PHE A 273 0.04 12.34 -6.99
C PHE A 273 1.46 12.30 -7.55
N GLY A 274 2.31 11.39 -7.04
CA GLY A 274 3.70 11.34 -7.47
C GLY A 274 4.52 10.28 -6.77
N ILE A 275 5.84 10.51 -6.75
CA ILE A 275 6.83 9.56 -6.27
C ILE A 275 7.63 10.18 -5.15
N TYR A 276 7.71 9.49 -4.02
CA TYR A 276 8.67 9.77 -2.96
C TYR A 276 9.95 8.97 -3.22
N SER A 277 11.08 9.62 -3.05
CA SER A 277 12.42 9.03 -3.14
C SER A 277 13.35 9.70 -2.15
N LYS A 278 14.51 9.12 -1.89
CA LYS A 278 15.57 9.84 -1.19
C LYS A 278 16.03 11.04 -2.01
N ALA A 279 16.34 12.14 -1.35
CA ALA A 279 16.82 13.37 -2.00
C ALA A 279 18.15 13.15 -2.77
N SER A 280 18.95 12.16 -2.39
CA SER A 280 20.17 11.75 -3.07
C SER A 280 19.92 11.20 -4.49
N VAL A 281 18.78 10.54 -4.71
CA VAL A 281 18.38 9.99 -6.02
C VAL A 281 18.34 11.07 -7.10
N LEU A 282 17.87 12.27 -6.77
CA LEU A 282 17.79 13.37 -7.73
C LEU A 282 19.16 13.89 -8.20
N LYS A 283 20.23 13.59 -7.46
CA LYS A 283 21.61 13.99 -7.79
C LYS A 283 22.27 12.97 -8.71
N ASP A 284 21.86 11.72 -8.66
CA ASP A 284 22.38 10.65 -9.49
C ASP A 284 21.40 10.27 -10.60
N LYS A 285 21.57 10.91 -11.76
CA LYS A 285 20.73 10.65 -12.95
C LYS A 285 20.95 9.25 -13.54
N SER A 286 22.01 8.55 -13.16
CA SER A 286 22.32 7.21 -13.65
C SER A 286 21.66 6.10 -12.83
N SER A 287 21.10 6.42 -11.67
CA SER A 287 20.47 5.47 -10.78
C SER A 287 19.20 4.85 -11.39
N ILE A 288 18.82 3.68 -10.90
CA ILE A 288 17.62 2.95 -11.34
C ILE A 288 16.37 3.75 -10.95
N GLU A 289 16.38 4.31 -9.75
CA GLU A 289 15.31 5.13 -9.20
C GLU A 289 15.08 6.40 -10.03
N SER A 290 16.15 7.06 -10.44
CA SER A 290 16.08 8.24 -11.32
C SER A 290 15.47 7.89 -12.68
N SER A 291 15.86 6.73 -13.24
CA SER A 291 15.30 6.23 -14.50
C SER A 291 13.81 5.91 -14.35
N PHE A 292 13.40 5.30 -13.22
CA PHE A 292 11.98 5.05 -12.92
C PHE A 292 11.18 6.35 -12.83
N ILE A 293 11.70 7.36 -12.11
CA ILE A 293 11.05 8.68 -11.98
C ILE A 293 10.92 9.37 -13.34
N GLN A 294 11.94 9.27 -14.19
CA GLN A 294 11.90 9.86 -15.53
C GLN A 294 10.82 9.20 -16.41
N ASN A 295 10.76 7.87 -16.44
CA ASN A 295 9.72 7.14 -17.17
C ASN A 295 8.31 7.51 -16.66
N ALA A 296 8.16 7.69 -15.34
CA ALA A 296 6.89 8.09 -14.76
C ALA A 296 6.45 9.48 -15.23
N LYS A 297 7.38 10.44 -15.33
CA LYS A 297 7.08 11.77 -15.86
C LYS A 297 6.66 11.73 -17.33
N GLU A 298 7.31 10.93 -18.15
CA GLU A 298 6.98 10.79 -19.57
C GLU A 298 5.59 10.20 -19.78
N ILE A 299 5.20 9.20 -18.96
CA ILE A 299 3.86 8.60 -19.00
C ILE A 299 2.80 9.58 -18.53
N SER A 300 3.07 10.35 -17.47
CA SER A 300 2.11 11.33 -16.93
C SER A 300 1.79 12.47 -17.90
N VAL A 301 2.72 12.84 -18.78
CA VAL A 301 2.50 13.87 -19.84
C VAL A 301 1.56 13.35 -20.94
N ILE A 302 1.49 12.04 -21.14
CA ILE A 302 0.63 11.42 -22.18
C ILE A 302 -0.81 11.27 -21.69
N GLN A 303 -1.03 11.19 -20.37
CA GLN A 303 -2.34 10.96 -19.76
C GLN A 303 -3.07 12.26 -19.33
N GLY A 304 -2.42 13.40 -19.26
CA GLY A 304 -2.98 14.73 -18.97
C GLY A 304 -3.22 15.52 -20.23
#